data_fa38e8e619aa5a64ac075c6bfdac39dd
#
_entry.id   fa38e8e619aa5a64ac075c6bfdac39dd
#
_cell.length_a   1.000
_cell.length_b   1.000
_cell.length_c   1.000
_cell.angle_alpha   90.00
_cell.angle_beta   90.00
_cell.angle_gamma   90.00
#
_symmetry.space_group_name_H-M   'P 1'
#
loop_
_entity.id
_entity.type
_entity.pdbx_description
1 polymer ?
#
loop_
_entity_poly.entity_id
_entity_poly.type
_entity_poly.pdbx_seq_one_letter_code
_entity_poly.pdbx_strand_id
1 'polypeptide(L)'
;MLRDVLVQIPGFGTWPCDEVNYIWRHGNRGFVTDEFTRAMATPRVKQFIRSQFEQIASSFNLTTVVEKTCANSLRCGFVAEVLPEARFVQIVRDGRDVAVSAAQRWNAPLDLGYIAKKAKYVPISDLPYYATKYLGNRIYRIVRGGKRLSTWGPKFTGMQQALATKSLPVACAMQWQACVSRSLADLAKIPKCQQITLTYERFTNDPQEAVLEIAKFLNVDLSPEQARQYTLGVSDRSIGNWKKKLSKEDMIAVQDLTGELLTRLGYEFGAASNA
;
A
#
# COMPACT_ATOMS: atom_id res chain seq x y z
N MET A 1 9.94 3.84 0.15
CA MET A 1 11.23 3.25 -0.25
C MET A 1 11.29 2.95 -1.75
N LEU A 2 10.64 1.88 -2.32
CA LEU A 2 10.72 1.64 -3.78
C LEU A 2 10.21 2.83 -4.62
N ARG A 3 9.03 3.41 -4.29
CA ARG A 3 8.54 4.62 -4.96
C ARG A 3 9.60 5.73 -4.95
N ASP A 4 10.26 5.95 -3.81
CA ASP A 4 11.23 7.04 -3.65
C ASP A 4 12.54 6.78 -4.41
N VAL A 5 12.81 5.53 -4.74
CA VAL A 5 13.89 5.12 -5.66
C VAL A 5 13.46 5.40 -7.11
N LEU A 6 12.28 4.95 -7.50
CA LEU A 6 11.81 5.10 -8.88
C LEU A 6 11.62 6.55 -9.33
N VAL A 7 11.21 7.45 -8.43
CA VAL A 7 11.06 8.88 -8.76
C VAL A 7 12.38 9.64 -8.92
N GLN A 8 13.52 9.00 -8.70
CA GLN A 8 14.83 9.57 -9.03
C GLN A 8 15.19 9.36 -10.51
N ILE A 9 14.48 8.47 -11.20
CA ILE A 9 14.67 8.27 -12.65
C ILE A 9 14.19 9.52 -13.39
N PRO A 10 14.98 10.06 -14.33
CA PRO A 10 14.58 11.24 -15.09
C PRO A 10 13.21 11.09 -15.76
N GLY A 11 12.35 12.08 -15.63
CA GLY A 11 10.98 12.06 -16.15
C GLY A 11 9.97 11.28 -15.31
N PHE A 12 10.40 10.58 -14.24
CA PHE A 12 9.50 9.92 -13.31
C PHE A 12 9.16 10.85 -12.14
N GLY A 13 7.92 10.77 -11.67
CA GLY A 13 7.51 11.55 -10.50
C GLY A 13 6.23 11.03 -9.87
N THR A 14 5.84 11.68 -8.80
CA THR A 14 4.65 11.32 -8.01
C THR A 14 4.02 12.56 -7.39
N TRP A 15 2.88 12.40 -6.76
CA TRP A 15 2.29 13.46 -5.95
C TRP A 15 3.21 13.86 -4.80
N PRO A 16 3.28 15.16 -4.43
CA PRO A 16 4.04 15.62 -3.26
C PRO A 16 3.47 15.17 -1.91
N CYS A 17 2.72 14.09 -1.90
CA CYS A 17 2.19 13.42 -0.72
C CYS A 17 2.40 11.91 -0.85
N ASP A 18 2.27 11.17 0.26
CA ASP A 18 2.61 9.75 0.27
C ASP A 18 1.61 8.88 -0.50
N GLU A 19 0.30 9.08 -0.28
CA GLU A 19 -0.77 8.28 -0.88
C GLU A 19 -1.97 9.15 -1.29
N VAL A 20 -2.54 8.85 -2.44
CA VAL A 20 -3.67 9.60 -3.03
C VAL A 20 -4.99 8.82 -2.99
N ASN A 21 -5.24 8.08 -1.91
CA ASN A 21 -6.43 7.25 -1.78
C ASN A 21 -7.75 8.02 -2.00
N TYR A 22 -7.78 9.32 -1.73
CA TYR A 22 -8.95 10.17 -1.99
C TYR A 22 -9.29 10.27 -3.48
N ILE A 23 -8.27 10.36 -4.35
CA ILE A 23 -8.45 10.35 -5.80
C ILE A 23 -9.04 9.01 -6.23
N TRP A 24 -8.47 7.90 -5.78
CA TRP A 24 -8.94 6.56 -6.11
C TRP A 24 -10.35 6.26 -5.62
N ARG A 25 -10.78 6.87 -4.52
CA ARG A 25 -12.12 6.69 -3.95
C ARG A 25 -13.17 7.63 -4.54
N HIS A 26 -12.80 8.56 -5.41
CA HIS A 26 -13.75 9.46 -6.05
C HIS A 26 -14.86 8.67 -6.79
N GLY A 27 -16.10 9.08 -6.63
CA GLY A 27 -17.28 8.36 -7.13
C GLY A 27 -17.70 7.13 -6.29
N ASN A 28 -16.74 6.54 -5.52
CA ASN A 28 -16.97 5.36 -4.65
C ASN A 28 -16.72 5.67 -3.17
N ARG A 29 -16.67 6.95 -2.78
CA ARG A 29 -16.29 7.39 -1.43
C ARG A 29 -17.17 6.83 -0.30
N GLY A 30 -18.43 6.53 -0.60
CA GLY A 30 -19.38 5.94 0.35
C GLY A 30 -19.19 4.45 0.59
N PHE A 31 -18.42 3.75 -0.25
CA PHE A 31 -18.16 2.33 -0.07
C PHE A 31 -17.32 2.07 1.17
N VAL A 32 -17.68 1.08 1.98
CA VAL A 32 -17.12 0.89 3.32
C VAL A 32 -15.66 0.45 3.28
N THR A 33 -15.31 -0.42 2.31
CA THR A 33 -13.96 -0.98 2.14
C THR A 33 -13.20 -0.33 0.99
N ASP A 34 -11.95 -0.76 0.77
CA ASP A 34 -11.14 -0.41 -0.41
C ASP A 34 -11.15 -1.51 -1.48
N GLU A 35 -11.98 -2.53 -1.32
CA GLU A 35 -12.14 -3.69 -2.21
C GLU A 35 -13.02 -3.37 -3.42
N PHE A 36 -12.58 -2.43 -4.25
CA PHE A 36 -13.33 -2.03 -5.44
C PHE A 36 -13.24 -3.09 -6.54
N THR A 37 -14.36 -3.35 -7.18
CA THR A 37 -14.45 -4.23 -8.35
C THR A 37 -14.23 -3.45 -9.65
N ARG A 38 -13.93 -4.13 -10.76
CA ARG A 38 -13.83 -3.50 -12.09
C ARG A 38 -15.09 -2.73 -12.49
N ALA A 39 -16.28 -3.24 -12.16
CA ALA A 39 -17.55 -2.59 -12.47
C ALA A 39 -17.74 -1.22 -11.77
N MET A 40 -17.02 -0.97 -10.67
CA MET A 40 -17.05 0.32 -9.98
C MET A 40 -16.24 1.41 -10.70
N ALA A 41 -15.45 1.05 -11.71
CA ALA A 41 -14.73 1.97 -12.60
C ALA A 41 -15.66 2.49 -13.71
N THR A 42 -16.73 3.20 -13.34
CA THR A 42 -17.66 3.79 -14.30
C THR A 42 -16.95 4.81 -15.20
N PRO A 43 -17.49 5.14 -16.40
CA PRO A 43 -16.87 6.11 -17.30
C PRO A 43 -16.53 7.45 -16.60
N ARG A 44 -17.41 7.95 -15.75
CA ARG A 44 -17.18 9.19 -14.98
C ARG A 44 -16.03 9.05 -13.99
N VAL A 45 -15.93 7.92 -13.30
CA VAL A 45 -14.83 7.62 -12.37
C VAL A 45 -13.51 7.51 -13.12
N LYS A 46 -13.48 6.79 -14.25
CA LYS A 46 -12.30 6.67 -15.11
C LYS A 46 -11.83 8.06 -15.56
N GLN A 47 -12.73 8.85 -16.14
CA GLN A 47 -12.41 10.19 -16.64
C GLN A 47 -11.80 11.06 -15.53
N PHE A 48 -12.41 11.08 -14.35
CA PHE A 48 -11.90 11.87 -13.23
C PHE A 48 -10.50 11.41 -12.79
N ILE A 49 -10.32 10.11 -12.53
CA ILE A 49 -9.02 9.63 -12.04
C ILE A 49 -7.93 9.87 -13.08
N ARG A 50 -8.19 9.59 -14.37
CA ARG A 50 -7.24 9.84 -15.46
C ARG A 50 -6.87 11.31 -15.55
N SER A 51 -7.82 12.23 -15.45
CA SER A 51 -7.51 13.68 -15.45
C SER A 51 -6.59 14.11 -14.31
N GLN A 52 -6.66 13.43 -13.14
CA GLN A 52 -5.73 13.71 -12.02
C GLN A 52 -4.29 13.24 -12.34
N PHE A 53 -4.14 12.11 -13.04
CA PHE A 53 -2.83 11.64 -13.51
C PHE A 53 -2.27 12.55 -14.61
N GLU A 54 -3.08 12.97 -15.55
CA GLU A 54 -2.70 13.94 -16.60
C GLU A 54 -2.29 15.29 -15.99
N GLN A 55 -3.05 15.76 -15.01
CA GLN A 55 -2.76 17.03 -14.31
C GLN A 55 -1.41 16.98 -13.60
N ILE A 56 -1.10 15.91 -12.84
CA ILE A 56 0.18 15.81 -12.14
C ILE A 56 1.34 15.64 -13.12
N ALA A 57 1.15 14.86 -14.19
CA ALA A 57 2.15 14.70 -15.24
C ALA A 57 2.50 16.04 -15.89
N SER A 58 1.48 16.82 -16.26
CA SER A 58 1.67 18.14 -16.86
C SER A 58 2.28 19.14 -15.89
N SER A 59 1.85 19.15 -14.62
CA SER A 59 2.33 20.11 -13.60
C SER A 59 3.82 19.96 -13.29
N PHE A 60 4.37 18.76 -13.42
CA PHE A 60 5.78 18.46 -13.13
C PHE A 60 6.57 18.01 -14.37
N ASN A 61 6.00 18.13 -15.57
CA ASN A 61 6.59 17.70 -16.84
C ASN A 61 7.09 16.25 -16.78
N LEU A 62 6.23 15.33 -16.30
CA LEU A 62 6.56 13.92 -16.13
C LEU A 62 6.22 13.13 -17.39
N THR A 63 7.09 12.20 -17.75
CA THR A 63 6.81 11.15 -18.74
C THR A 63 6.15 9.93 -18.10
N THR A 64 6.40 9.71 -16.81
CA THR A 64 5.86 8.58 -16.05
C THR A 64 5.44 8.99 -14.64
N VAL A 65 4.20 8.71 -14.30
CA VAL A 65 3.69 8.94 -12.94
C VAL A 65 3.79 7.64 -12.13
N VAL A 66 4.57 7.68 -11.06
CA VAL A 66 4.68 6.58 -10.10
C VAL A 66 3.66 6.79 -8.99
N GLU A 67 2.72 5.88 -8.85
CA GLU A 67 1.69 5.94 -7.80
C GLU A 67 1.85 4.76 -6.83
N LYS A 68 1.81 5.05 -5.53
CA LYS A 68 1.83 4.06 -4.46
C LYS A 68 0.79 4.41 -3.39
N THR A 69 -0.36 3.79 -3.48
CA THR A 69 -1.38 3.76 -2.41
C THR A 69 -1.55 2.31 -1.96
N CYS A 70 -1.28 2.02 -0.68
CA CYS A 70 -1.36 0.65 -0.16
C CYS A 70 -2.73 0.01 -0.37
N ALA A 71 -3.81 0.80 -0.34
CA ALA A 71 -5.16 0.32 -0.59
C ALA A 71 -5.38 -0.20 -2.02
N ASN A 72 -4.51 0.12 -2.98
CA ASN A 72 -4.62 -0.39 -4.35
C ASN A 72 -4.35 -1.90 -4.45
N SER A 73 -3.67 -2.49 -3.46
CA SER A 73 -3.55 -3.95 -3.36
C SER A 73 -4.89 -4.68 -3.20
N LEU A 74 -5.92 -4.02 -2.67
CA LEU A 74 -7.28 -4.57 -2.57
C LEU A 74 -8.12 -4.37 -3.85
N ARG A 75 -7.59 -3.71 -4.88
CA ARG A 75 -8.35 -3.31 -6.08
C ARG A 75 -7.49 -3.20 -7.34
N CYS A 76 -6.46 -4.04 -7.52
CA CYS A 76 -5.62 -4.00 -8.71
C CYS A 76 -6.45 -4.13 -10.01
N GLY A 77 -7.52 -4.93 -10.00
CA GLY A 77 -8.42 -5.05 -11.12
C GLY A 77 -9.20 -3.76 -11.45
N PHE A 78 -9.60 -2.99 -10.43
CA PHE A 78 -10.19 -1.65 -10.61
C PHE A 78 -9.16 -0.67 -11.18
N VAL A 79 -7.94 -0.68 -10.66
CA VAL A 79 -6.85 0.17 -11.16
C VAL A 79 -6.56 -0.12 -12.64
N ALA A 80 -6.45 -1.40 -13.02
CA ALA A 80 -6.25 -1.81 -14.41
C ALA A 80 -7.43 -1.41 -15.33
N GLU A 81 -8.65 -1.36 -14.79
CA GLU A 81 -9.83 -0.90 -15.54
C GLU A 81 -9.85 0.63 -15.76
N VAL A 82 -9.30 1.39 -14.81
CA VAL A 82 -9.14 2.85 -14.90
C VAL A 82 -7.97 3.24 -15.80
N LEU A 83 -6.85 2.56 -15.65
CA LEU A 83 -5.57 2.80 -16.33
C LEU A 83 -5.09 1.51 -17.01
N PRO A 84 -5.68 1.11 -18.16
CA PRO A 84 -5.33 -0.14 -18.84
C PRO A 84 -3.89 -0.17 -19.36
N GLU A 85 -3.25 0.99 -19.50
CA GLU A 85 -1.84 1.15 -19.87
C GLU A 85 -0.88 1.00 -18.68
N ALA A 86 -1.38 0.95 -17.44
CA ALA A 86 -0.53 0.91 -16.25
C ALA A 86 0.32 -0.36 -16.18
N ARG A 87 1.53 -0.21 -15.70
CA ARG A 87 2.42 -1.32 -15.33
C ARG A 87 2.44 -1.48 -13.82
N PHE A 88 2.28 -2.71 -13.35
CA PHE A 88 2.16 -3.05 -11.94
C PHE A 88 3.48 -3.60 -11.42
N VAL A 89 4.08 -2.91 -10.48
CA VAL A 89 5.22 -3.42 -9.71
C VAL A 89 4.70 -3.82 -8.34
N GLN A 90 4.48 -5.12 -8.13
CA GLN A 90 4.07 -5.66 -6.85
C GLN A 90 5.29 -5.95 -6.00
N ILE A 91 5.35 -5.36 -4.80
CA ILE A 91 6.34 -5.72 -3.80
C ILE A 91 5.64 -6.39 -2.62
N VAL A 92 5.98 -7.65 -2.36
CA VAL A 92 5.43 -8.44 -1.26
C VAL A 92 6.48 -8.54 -0.17
N ARG A 93 6.06 -8.43 1.07
CA ARG A 93 6.92 -8.55 2.25
C ARG A 93 6.39 -9.62 3.18
N ASP A 94 7.25 -10.21 4.00
CA ASP A 94 6.85 -11.10 5.08
C ASP A 94 5.70 -10.49 5.91
N GLY A 95 4.56 -11.19 5.94
CA GLY A 95 3.34 -10.73 6.61
C GLY A 95 3.53 -10.51 8.10
N ARG A 96 4.44 -11.25 8.74
CA ARG A 96 4.78 -11.10 10.17
C ARG A 96 5.44 -9.75 10.44
N ASP A 97 6.39 -9.34 9.59
CA ASP A 97 7.02 -8.01 9.67
C ASP A 97 6.05 -6.88 9.32
N VAL A 98 5.15 -7.12 8.34
CA VAL A 98 4.11 -6.14 8.00
C VAL A 98 3.15 -5.96 9.16
N ALA A 99 2.71 -7.03 9.83
CA ALA A 99 1.82 -6.97 10.98
C ALA A 99 2.41 -6.09 12.11
N VAL A 100 3.68 -6.29 12.45
CA VAL A 100 4.41 -5.48 13.43
C VAL A 100 4.52 -4.02 13.00
N SER A 101 4.95 -3.77 11.77
CA SER A 101 5.12 -2.42 11.25
C SER A 101 3.79 -1.66 11.18
N ALA A 102 2.72 -2.33 10.75
CA ALA A 102 1.38 -1.77 10.70
C ALA A 102 0.85 -1.44 12.11
N ALA A 103 1.00 -2.36 13.07
CA ALA A 103 0.59 -2.13 14.46
C ALA A 103 1.29 -0.90 15.09
N GLN A 104 2.56 -0.67 14.78
CA GLN A 104 3.27 0.54 15.19
C GLN A 104 2.67 1.81 14.58
N ARG A 105 2.32 1.78 13.29
CA ARG A 105 1.68 2.92 12.61
C ARG A 105 0.28 3.22 13.15
N TRP A 106 -0.48 2.22 13.53
CA TRP A 106 -1.78 2.40 14.18
C TRP A 106 -1.71 3.19 15.49
N ASN A 107 -0.61 3.02 16.22
CA ASN A 107 -0.37 3.68 17.51
C ASN A 107 0.43 4.99 17.37
N ALA A 108 0.87 5.35 16.15
CA ALA A 108 1.63 6.58 15.93
C ALA A 108 0.77 7.83 16.15
N PRO A 109 1.35 8.93 16.68
CA PRO A 109 0.66 10.20 16.79
C PRO A 109 0.24 10.75 15.42
N LEU A 110 -0.83 11.55 15.41
CA LEU A 110 -1.29 12.22 14.20
C LEU A 110 -0.29 13.30 13.76
N ASP A 111 0.22 13.16 12.54
CA ASP A 111 1.01 14.20 11.89
C ASP A 111 0.07 15.18 11.15
N LEU A 112 -0.15 16.35 11.75
CA LEU A 112 -1.03 17.38 11.19
C LEU A 112 -0.44 17.98 9.90
N GLY A 113 0.89 18.08 9.78
CA GLY A 113 1.55 18.54 8.57
C GLY A 113 1.32 17.60 7.39
N TYR A 114 1.39 16.30 7.66
CA TYR A 114 1.09 15.27 6.68
C TYR A 114 -0.40 15.30 6.23
N ILE A 115 -1.32 15.49 7.19
CA ILE A 115 -2.75 15.61 6.88
C ILE A 115 -3.02 16.84 6.01
N ALA A 116 -2.40 17.98 6.30
CA ALA A 116 -2.55 19.21 5.52
C ALA A 116 -2.00 19.05 4.09
N LYS A 117 -0.87 18.36 3.91
CA LYS A 117 -0.34 18.04 2.58
C LYS A 117 -1.30 17.17 1.77
N LYS A 118 -1.89 16.15 2.39
CA LYS A 118 -2.88 15.28 1.73
C LYS A 118 -4.17 16.00 1.40
N ALA A 119 -4.63 16.92 2.24
CA ALA A 119 -5.89 17.66 2.05
C ALA A 119 -5.92 18.44 0.73
N LYS A 120 -4.77 18.91 0.25
CA LYS A 120 -4.65 19.62 -1.05
C LYS A 120 -5.05 18.76 -2.25
N TYR A 121 -5.00 17.44 -2.12
CA TYR A 121 -5.31 16.48 -3.20
C TYR A 121 -6.68 15.81 -3.01
N VAL A 122 -7.46 16.24 -2.02
CA VAL A 122 -8.85 15.81 -1.89
C VAL A 122 -9.67 16.50 -2.98
N PRO A 123 -10.43 15.74 -3.80
CA PRO A 123 -11.30 16.34 -4.81
C PRO A 123 -12.26 17.36 -4.17
N ILE A 124 -12.35 18.55 -4.74
CA ILE A 124 -13.17 19.65 -4.18
C ILE A 124 -14.62 19.20 -3.99
N SER A 125 -15.17 18.43 -4.93
CA SER A 125 -16.52 17.85 -4.85
C SER A 125 -16.70 16.87 -3.69
N ASP A 126 -15.61 16.31 -3.17
CA ASP A 126 -15.62 15.32 -2.09
C ASP A 126 -15.31 15.94 -0.72
N LEU A 127 -14.86 17.21 -0.69
CA LEU A 127 -14.52 17.93 0.54
C LEU A 127 -15.68 17.94 1.57
N PRO A 128 -16.96 18.21 1.21
CA PRO A 128 -18.05 18.17 2.18
C PRO A 128 -18.22 16.81 2.85
N TYR A 129 -18.07 15.72 2.07
CA TYR A 129 -18.16 14.36 2.60
C TYR A 129 -17.02 14.06 3.58
N TYR A 130 -15.78 14.40 3.25
CA TYR A 130 -14.63 14.15 4.13
C TYR A 130 -14.64 15.07 5.35
N ALA A 131 -15.09 16.32 5.21
CA ALA A 131 -15.24 17.25 6.32
C ALA A 131 -16.27 16.76 7.35
N THR A 132 -17.46 16.35 6.91
CA THR A 132 -18.49 15.79 7.80
C THR A 132 -18.02 14.51 8.50
N LYS A 133 -17.34 13.63 7.77
CA LYS A 133 -16.77 12.40 8.33
C LYS A 133 -15.67 12.68 9.36
N TYR A 134 -14.81 13.66 9.09
CA TYR A 134 -13.77 14.09 10.02
C TYR A 134 -14.38 14.70 11.30
N LEU A 135 -15.35 15.56 11.14
CA LEU A 135 -16.05 16.21 12.26
C LEU A 135 -16.79 15.17 13.12
N GLY A 136 -17.51 14.25 12.50
CA GLY A 136 -18.21 13.16 13.19
C GLY A 136 -17.24 12.25 13.97
N ASN A 137 -16.12 11.90 13.37
CA ASN A 137 -15.08 11.10 14.06
C ASN A 137 -14.43 11.88 15.22
N ARG A 138 -14.28 13.20 15.10
CA ARG A 138 -13.72 14.04 16.17
C ARG A 138 -14.69 14.12 17.37
N ILE A 139 -15.98 14.34 17.12
CA ILE A 139 -17.01 14.34 18.16
C ILE A 139 -17.07 12.99 18.86
N TYR A 140 -17.09 11.90 18.09
CA TYR A 140 -17.12 10.54 18.62
C TYR A 140 -15.93 10.25 19.54
N ARG A 141 -14.71 10.73 19.19
CA ARG A 141 -13.50 10.60 20.02
C ARG A 141 -13.58 11.38 21.32
N ILE A 142 -14.09 12.61 21.28
CA ILE A 142 -14.26 13.44 22.48
C ILE A 142 -15.20 12.72 23.45
N VAL A 143 -16.29 12.15 22.93
CA VAL A 143 -17.30 11.46 23.76
C VAL A 143 -16.79 10.12 24.31
N ARG A 144 -15.95 9.38 23.60
CA ARG A 144 -15.48 8.04 24.01
C ARG A 144 -14.03 7.97 24.51
N GLY A 145 -13.29 9.06 24.56
CA GLY A 145 -11.92 9.11 25.11
C GLY A 145 -10.86 8.26 24.39
N GLY A 146 -11.09 7.91 23.14
CA GLY A 146 -10.22 7.01 22.36
C GLY A 146 -8.91 7.67 21.91
N LYS A 147 -7.76 7.09 22.29
CA LYS A 147 -6.42 7.54 21.89
C LYS A 147 -5.94 6.97 20.54
N ARG A 148 -6.59 5.92 19.99
CA ARG A 148 -6.17 5.24 18.76
C ARG A 148 -6.73 5.90 17.50
N LEU A 149 -6.02 5.77 16.38
CA LEU A 149 -6.57 6.10 15.06
C LEU A 149 -7.81 5.24 14.80
N SER A 150 -8.91 5.83 14.34
CA SER A 150 -10.13 5.08 14.05
C SER A 150 -9.97 4.13 12.85
N THR A 151 -9.04 4.43 11.95
CA THR A 151 -8.68 3.59 10.80
C THR A 151 -7.30 3.96 10.27
N TRP A 152 -6.47 2.96 9.98
CA TRP A 152 -5.19 3.12 9.30
C TRP A 152 -5.03 2.02 8.22
N GLY A 153 -4.40 2.37 7.10
CA GLY A 153 -4.13 1.44 6.00
C GLY A 153 -5.37 1.02 5.19
N PRO A 154 -5.23 0.00 4.34
CA PRO A 154 -6.29 -0.54 3.48
C PRO A 154 -7.48 -1.08 4.28
N LYS A 155 -8.71 -0.78 3.85
CA LYS A 155 -9.93 -1.24 4.51
C LYS A 155 -10.46 -2.48 3.80
N PHE A 156 -10.37 -3.62 4.45
CA PHE A 156 -10.90 -4.90 3.97
C PHE A 156 -12.21 -5.29 4.66
N THR A 157 -12.96 -6.20 4.08
CA THR A 157 -14.20 -6.74 4.65
C THR A 157 -13.90 -7.52 5.95
N GLY A 158 -14.60 -7.18 7.03
CA GLY A 158 -14.36 -7.77 8.37
C GLY A 158 -13.34 -7.01 9.24
N MET A 159 -12.74 -5.92 8.76
CA MET A 159 -11.73 -5.15 9.50
C MET A 159 -12.21 -4.67 10.86
N GLN A 160 -13.47 -4.17 10.97
CA GLN A 160 -14.02 -3.69 12.24
C GLN A 160 -14.16 -4.83 13.26
N GLN A 161 -14.60 -5.99 12.81
CA GLN A 161 -14.70 -7.19 13.65
C GLN A 161 -13.32 -7.66 14.09
N ALA A 162 -12.32 -7.68 13.19
CA ALA A 162 -10.95 -8.04 13.54
C ALA A 162 -10.39 -7.10 14.63
N LEU A 163 -10.57 -5.79 14.49
CA LEU A 163 -10.13 -4.80 15.47
C LEU A 163 -10.86 -4.88 16.82
N ALA A 164 -12.09 -5.39 16.84
CA ALA A 164 -12.87 -5.57 18.06
C ALA A 164 -12.54 -6.86 18.81
N THR A 165 -12.13 -7.93 18.10
CA THR A 165 -12.03 -9.29 18.66
C THR A 165 -10.61 -9.85 18.72
N LYS A 166 -9.66 -9.24 17.99
CA LYS A 166 -8.27 -9.73 17.90
C LYS A 166 -7.30 -8.71 18.45
N SER A 167 -6.09 -9.15 18.77
CA SER A 167 -4.98 -8.24 19.04
C SER A 167 -4.65 -7.41 17.80
N LEU A 168 -4.04 -6.25 18.00
CA LEU A 168 -3.72 -5.37 16.88
C LEU A 168 -2.75 -6.00 15.86
N PRO A 169 -1.68 -6.71 16.26
CA PRO A 169 -0.83 -7.43 15.31
C PRO A 169 -1.59 -8.46 14.46
N VAL A 170 -2.50 -9.23 15.07
CA VAL A 170 -3.32 -10.21 14.36
C VAL A 170 -4.27 -9.53 13.38
N ALA A 171 -4.94 -8.43 13.78
CA ALA A 171 -5.78 -7.65 12.87
C ALA A 171 -4.98 -7.07 11.68
N CYS A 172 -3.73 -6.64 11.92
CA CYS A 172 -2.81 -6.18 10.87
C CYS A 172 -2.35 -7.33 9.94
N ALA A 173 -2.16 -8.54 10.48
CA ALA A 173 -1.86 -9.73 9.68
C ALA A 173 -3.05 -10.10 8.77
N MET A 174 -4.28 -10.02 9.28
CA MET A 174 -5.51 -10.19 8.46
C MET A 174 -5.59 -9.15 7.34
N GLN A 175 -5.24 -7.89 7.62
CA GLN A 175 -5.18 -6.83 6.62
C GLN A 175 -4.15 -7.15 5.52
N TRP A 176 -2.93 -7.60 5.91
CA TRP A 176 -1.89 -8.03 4.98
C TRP A 176 -2.37 -9.21 4.11
N GLN A 177 -2.94 -10.24 4.73
CA GLN A 177 -3.45 -11.42 4.03
C GLN A 177 -4.52 -11.05 3.00
N ALA A 178 -5.49 -10.19 3.37
CA ALA A 178 -6.50 -9.69 2.46
C ALA A 178 -5.89 -8.93 1.27
N CYS A 179 -4.93 -8.04 1.54
CA CYS A 179 -4.24 -7.25 0.52
C CYS A 179 -3.48 -8.15 -0.46
N VAL A 180 -2.66 -9.05 0.05
CA VAL A 180 -1.80 -9.91 -0.79
C VAL A 180 -2.63 -10.92 -1.57
N SER A 181 -3.58 -11.60 -0.93
CA SER A 181 -4.47 -12.56 -1.61
C SER A 181 -5.27 -11.89 -2.73
N ARG A 182 -5.82 -10.70 -2.46
CA ARG A 182 -6.57 -9.95 -3.47
C ARG A 182 -5.70 -9.46 -4.61
N SER A 183 -4.52 -8.90 -4.32
CA SER A 183 -3.62 -8.43 -5.36
C SER A 183 -3.14 -9.58 -6.26
N LEU A 184 -2.78 -10.73 -5.70
CA LEU A 184 -2.40 -11.92 -6.47
C LEU A 184 -3.54 -12.38 -7.39
N ALA A 185 -4.79 -12.44 -6.87
CA ALA A 185 -5.95 -12.85 -7.65
C ALA A 185 -6.30 -11.87 -8.78
N ASP A 186 -6.15 -10.58 -8.55
CA ASP A 186 -6.40 -9.54 -9.55
C ASP A 186 -5.28 -9.51 -10.61
N LEU A 187 -4.01 -9.57 -10.17
CA LEU A 187 -2.85 -9.58 -11.07
C LEU A 187 -2.81 -10.82 -11.96
N ALA A 188 -3.28 -11.97 -11.49
CA ALA A 188 -3.40 -13.18 -12.31
C ALA A 188 -4.26 -12.97 -13.58
N LYS A 189 -5.12 -11.94 -13.59
CA LYS A 189 -5.99 -11.56 -14.72
C LYS A 189 -5.43 -10.41 -15.58
N ILE A 190 -4.25 -9.90 -15.25
CA ILE A 190 -3.55 -8.83 -15.96
C ILE A 190 -2.45 -9.47 -16.81
N PRO A 191 -2.20 -8.99 -18.05
CA PRO A 191 -1.15 -9.51 -18.90
C PRO A 191 0.22 -9.54 -18.19
N LYS A 192 0.99 -10.61 -18.39
CA LYS A 192 2.31 -10.78 -17.78
C LYS A 192 3.30 -9.66 -18.14
N CYS A 193 3.19 -9.10 -19.35
CA CYS A 193 4.01 -7.96 -19.76
C CYS A 193 3.68 -6.64 -19.05
N GLN A 194 2.57 -6.59 -18.30
CA GLN A 194 2.17 -5.40 -17.52
C GLN A 194 2.39 -5.56 -16.02
N GLN A 195 3.01 -6.64 -15.56
CA GLN A 195 3.21 -6.87 -14.14
C GLN A 195 4.55 -7.53 -13.82
N ILE A 196 5.14 -7.13 -12.72
CA ILE A 196 6.30 -7.77 -12.10
C ILE A 196 6.08 -7.89 -10.60
N THR A 197 6.52 -8.99 -10.00
CA THR A 197 6.43 -9.22 -8.55
C THR A 197 7.81 -9.48 -7.99
N LEU A 198 8.14 -8.76 -6.91
CA LEU A 198 9.38 -8.92 -6.15
C LEU A 198 9.06 -9.08 -4.67
N THR A 199 9.96 -9.73 -3.92
CA THR A 199 9.89 -9.66 -2.47
C THR A 199 10.62 -8.42 -1.96
N TYR A 200 10.13 -7.87 -0.85
CA TYR A 200 10.77 -6.74 -0.17
C TYR A 200 12.20 -7.11 0.27
N GLU A 201 12.37 -8.34 0.71
CA GLU A 201 13.64 -8.89 1.18
C GLU A 201 14.64 -8.93 0.03
N ARG A 202 14.26 -9.41 -1.15
CA ARG A 202 15.11 -9.34 -2.35
C ARG A 202 15.48 -7.92 -2.71
N PHE A 203 14.48 -7.02 -2.72
CA PHE A 203 14.71 -5.60 -3.03
C PHE A 203 15.68 -4.93 -2.03
N THR A 204 15.67 -5.31 -0.75
CA THR A 204 16.55 -4.71 0.26
C THR A 204 17.91 -5.37 0.34
N ASN A 205 18.02 -6.65 0.00
CA ASN A 205 19.29 -7.39 0.01
C ASN A 205 20.14 -7.08 -1.23
N ASP A 206 19.49 -6.92 -2.38
CA ASP A 206 20.15 -6.56 -3.64
C ASP A 206 19.36 -5.46 -4.36
N PRO A 207 19.41 -4.23 -3.83
CA PRO A 207 18.56 -3.13 -4.31
C PRO A 207 18.96 -2.66 -5.72
N GLN A 208 20.22 -2.75 -6.07
CA GLN A 208 20.71 -2.36 -7.39
C GLN A 208 20.15 -3.28 -8.47
N GLU A 209 20.29 -4.60 -8.30
CA GLU A 209 19.79 -5.59 -9.25
C GLU A 209 18.26 -5.52 -9.38
N ALA A 210 17.56 -5.40 -8.25
CA ALA A 210 16.11 -5.28 -8.24
C ALA A 210 15.60 -4.04 -9.00
N VAL A 211 16.29 -2.91 -8.90
CA VAL A 211 15.92 -1.68 -9.63
C VAL A 211 16.25 -1.79 -11.10
N LEU A 212 17.37 -2.41 -11.49
CA LEU A 212 17.69 -2.67 -12.90
C LEU A 212 16.65 -3.61 -13.56
N GLU A 213 16.21 -4.64 -12.85
CA GLU A 213 15.13 -5.53 -13.33
C GLU A 213 13.80 -4.76 -13.52
N ILE A 214 13.45 -3.89 -12.57
CA ILE A 214 12.25 -3.04 -12.68
C ILE A 214 12.41 -2.06 -13.85
N ALA A 215 13.56 -1.43 -14.02
CA ALA A 215 13.83 -0.50 -15.13
C ALA A 215 13.67 -1.20 -16.49
N LYS A 216 14.23 -2.40 -16.64
CA LYS A 216 14.05 -3.23 -17.82
C LYS A 216 12.58 -3.56 -18.08
N PHE A 217 11.83 -3.96 -17.06
CA PHE A 217 10.39 -4.20 -17.14
C PHE A 217 9.63 -2.94 -17.57
N LEU A 218 10.03 -1.76 -17.09
CA LEU A 218 9.42 -0.49 -17.46
C LEU A 218 9.88 0.05 -18.83
N ASN A 219 10.81 -0.63 -19.52
CA ASN A 219 11.48 -0.18 -20.76
C ASN A 219 12.22 1.15 -20.54
N VAL A 220 12.91 1.28 -19.42
CA VAL A 220 13.74 2.44 -19.09
C VAL A 220 15.20 2.03 -19.12
N ASP A 221 16.00 2.82 -19.82
CA ASP A 221 17.45 2.64 -19.81
C ASP A 221 18.02 3.24 -18.51
N LEU A 222 18.66 2.39 -17.71
CA LEU A 222 19.23 2.75 -16.42
C LEU A 222 20.60 2.10 -16.28
N SER A 223 21.65 2.93 -16.08
CA SER A 223 22.99 2.39 -15.88
C SER A 223 23.15 1.77 -14.48
N PRO A 224 24.09 0.81 -14.31
CA PRO A 224 24.41 0.27 -12.99
C PRO A 224 24.82 1.33 -11.98
N GLU A 225 25.53 2.38 -12.41
CA GLU A 225 25.95 3.50 -11.56
C GLU A 225 24.74 4.32 -11.05
N GLN A 226 23.79 4.60 -11.94
CA GLN A 226 22.54 5.29 -11.58
C GLN A 226 21.71 4.42 -10.60
N ALA A 227 21.56 3.12 -10.89
CA ALA A 227 20.85 2.20 -10.00
C ALA A 227 21.49 2.17 -8.60
N ARG A 228 22.82 2.10 -8.52
CA ARG A 228 23.58 2.20 -7.28
C ARG A 228 23.30 3.51 -6.55
N GLN A 229 23.36 4.63 -7.25
CA GLN A 229 23.11 5.96 -6.66
C GLN A 229 21.70 6.07 -6.08
N TYR A 230 20.68 5.63 -6.83
CA TYR A 230 19.27 5.75 -6.41
C TYR A 230 18.92 4.82 -5.23
N THR A 231 19.70 3.79 -5.01
CA THR A 231 19.46 2.78 -3.96
C THR A 231 20.29 2.98 -2.69
N LEU A 232 21.14 4.02 -2.60
CA LEU A 232 22.00 4.28 -1.43
C LEU A 232 21.25 4.34 -0.08
N GLY A 233 19.98 4.76 -0.08
CA GLY A 233 19.15 4.85 1.12
C GLY A 233 18.32 3.60 1.44
N VAL A 234 18.45 2.53 0.65
CA VAL A 234 17.72 1.28 0.88
C VAL A 234 18.35 0.52 2.04
N SER A 235 17.54 -0.01 2.96
CA SER A 235 18.01 -0.72 4.15
C SER A 235 17.13 -1.91 4.49
N ASP A 236 17.76 -2.99 4.91
CA ASP A 236 17.18 -4.26 5.35
C ASP A 236 16.85 -4.32 6.85
N ARG A 237 17.20 -3.27 7.62
CA ARG A 237 17.09 -3.21 9.11
C ARG A 237 15.73 -3.60 9.66
N SER A 238 14.70 -3.63 8.83
CA SER A 238 13.35 -3.96 9.26
C SER A 238 12.95 -5.42 9.01
N ILE A 239 13.83 -6.23 8.41
CA ILE A 239 13.62 -7.65 8.18
C ILE A 239 13.77 -8.44 9.50
N GLY A 240 12.84 -9.36 9.75
CA GLY A 240 12.86 -10.22 10.93
C GLY A 240 12.53 -9.55 12.25
N ASN A 241 12.08 -8.28 12.23
CA ASN A 241 11.70 -7.55 13.43
C ASN A 241 10.54 -8.20 14.20
N TRP A 242 9.71 -8.99 13.52
CA TRP A 242 8.62 -9.71 14.13
C TRP A 242 9.08 -10.68 15.24
N LYS A 243 10.27 -11.30 15.08
CA LYS A 243 10.85 -12.22 16.08
C LYS A 243 11.08 -11.56 17.44
N LYS A 244 11.30 -10.24 17.45
CA LYS A 244 11.60 -9.45 18.66
C LYS A 244 10.40 -8.67 19.20
N LYS A 245 9.38 -8.45 18.37
CA LYS A 245 8.30 -7.48 18.67
C LYS A 245 6.92 -8.10 18.84
N LEU A 246 6.70 -9.32 18.35
CA LEU A 246 5.46 -10.06 18.64
C LEU A 246 5.57 -10.76 19.99
N SER A 247 4.47 -10.80 20.75
CA SER A 247 4.32 -11.73 21.86
C SER A 247 4.28 -13.18 21.36
N LYS A 248 4.53 -14.15 22.22
CA LYS A 248 4.45 -15.58 21.83
C LYS A 248 3.04 -15.92 21.29
N GLU A 249 2.00 -15.42 21.93
CA GLU A 249 0.61 -15.63 21.55
C GLU A 249 0.29 -15.01 20.19
N ASP A 250 0.71 -13.74 19.96
CA ASP A 250 0.53 -13.08 18.68
C ASP A 250 1.32 -13.75 17.57
N MET A 251 2.53 -14.24 17.87
CA MET A 251 3.37 -14.93 16.90
C MET A 251 2.69 -16.21 16.39
N ILE A 252 2.16 -17.04 17.30
CA ILE A 252 1.42 -18.26 16.95
C ILE A 252 0.19 -17.87 16.10
N ALA A 253 -0.63 -16.95 16.59
CA ALA A 253 -1.86 -16.54 15.89
C ALA A 253 -1.60 -15.94 14.51
N VAL A 254 -0.54 -15.15 14.34
CA VAL A 254 -0.14 -14.58 13.04
C VAL A 254 0.40 -15.68 12.12
N GLN A 255 1.18 -16.63 12.64
CA GLN A 255 1.70 -17.76 11.85
C GLN A 255 0.57 -18.67 11.38
N ASP A 256 -0.36 -19.03 12.24
CA ASP A 256 -1.52 -19.86 11.89
C ASP A 256 -2.37 -19.17 10.79
N LEU A 257 -2.57 -17.87 10.93
CA LEU A 257 -3.36 -17.09 9.97
C LEU A 257 -2.69 -16.95 8.62
N THR A 258 -1.39 -16.67 8.60
CA THR A 258 -0.67 -16.27 7.37
C THR A 258 0.14 -17.38 6.74
N GLY A 259 0.26 -18.52 7.41
CA GLY A 259 1.19 -19.61 7.08
C GLY A 259 1.08 -20.17 5.69
N GLU A 260 -0.10 -20.51 5.26
CA GLU A 260 -0.34 -21.03 3.91
C GLU A 260 0.11 -20.02 2.84
N LEU A 261 -0.27 -18.75 3.02
CA LEU A 261 0.09 -17.71 2.07
C LEU A 261 1.60 -17.41 2.09
N LEU A 262 2.22 -17.40 3.26
CA LEU A 262 3.67 -17.22 3.39
C LEU A 262 4.43 -18.36 2.70
N THR A 263 4.03 -19.63 2.90
CA THR A 263 4.64 -20.77 2.22
C THR A 263 4.50 -20.66 0.71
N ARG A 264 3.32 -20.31 0.21
CA ARG A 264 3.07 -20.08 -1.22
C ARG A 264 3.96 -18.98 -1.80
N LEU A 265 4.34 -17.99 -1.00
CA LEU A 265 5.21 -16.88 -1.37
C LEU A 265 6.71 -17.20 -1.17
N GLY A 266 7.05 -18.41 -0.73
CA GLY A 266 8.42 -18.85 -0.52
C GLY A 266 9.06 -18.40 0.81
N TYR A 267 8.27 -17.95 1.78
CA TYR A 267 8.77 -17.63 3.11
C TYR A 267 8.83 -18.90 3.99
N GLU A 268 9.98 -19.11 4.59
CA GLU A 268 10.13 -20.24 5.52
C GLU A 268 9.45 -19.97 6.87
N PHE A 269 8.84 -21.03 7.39
CA PHE A 269 8.51 -21.10 8.81
C PHE A 269 9.75 -21.54 9.56
N GLY A 270 10.40 -20.63 10.26
CA GLY A 270 11.32 -21.07 11.30
C GLY A 270 10.55 -21.97 12.25
N ALA A 271 10.97 -23.23 12.39
CA ALA A 271 10.45 -24.08 13.43
C ALA A 271 10.45 -23.27 14.75
N ALA A 272 9.32 -23.22 15.43
CA ALA A 272 9.29 -22.69 16.79
C ALA A 272 10.35 -23.47 17.53
N SER A 273 11.47 -22.82 17.87
CA SER A 273 12.47 -23.45 18.72
C SER A 273 11.77 -23.72 20.05
N ASN A 274 11.45 -25.00 20.27
CA ASN A 274 11.09 -25.48 21.59
C ASN A 274 12.30 -25.22 22.50
N ALA A 275 12.27 -24.13 23.23
CA ALA A 275 13.15 -23.83 24.35
C ALA A 275 12.28 -23.29 25.51
#